data_95c19bd232a44a947dd1f9725c4a44eb
#
_entry.id   95c19bd232a44a947dd1f9725c4a44eb
#
_cell.length_a   1.000
_cell.length_b   1.000
_cell.length_c   1.000
_cell.angle_alpha   90.00
_cell.angle_beta   90.00
_cell.angle_gamma   90.00
#
_symmetry.space_group_name_H-M   'P 1'
#
loop_
_entity.id
_entity.type
_entity.pdbx_description
1 polymer ?
#
loop_
_entity_poly.entity_id
_entity_poly.type
_entity_poly.pdbx_seq_one_letter_code
_entity_poly.pdbx_strand_id
1 'polypeptide(L)' 'MIVGEIERSDTERLRVECSNYKGKDFLSVRIYYLADNGEWRPTKKGITVKPEKMDEFIDLLSQAKEKFPTEE' A
#
# COMPACT_ATOMS: atom_id res chain seq x y z
N MET A 1 11.06 -1.27 -5.36
CA MET A 1 10.61 -2.64 -5.72
C MET A 1 9.17 -2.84 -5.29
N ILE A 2 8.33 -3.19 -6.23
CA ILE A 2 6.93 -3.47 -5.91
C ILE A 2 6.85 -4.79 -5.16
N VAL A 3 6.23 -4.77 -3.99
CA VAL A 3 6.05 -5.98 -3.19
C VAL A 3 4.79 -6.71 -3.65
N GLY A 4 3.72 -5.98 -3.88
CA GLY A 4 2.49 -6.57 -4.35
C GLY A 4 1.39 -5.54 -4.47
N GLU A 5 0.24 -6.00 -4.92
CA GLU A 5 -0.92 -5.15 -5.15
C GLU A 5 -2.19 -5.85 -4.69
N ILE A 6 -3.16 -5.04 -4.24
CA ILE A 6 -4.49 -5.54 -3.89
C ILE A 6 -5.47 -4.82 -4.79
N GLU A 7 -6.27 -5.57 -5.51
CA GLU A 7 -7.30 -5.02 -6.39
C GLU A 7 -8.40 -4.37 -5.55
N ARG A 8 -8.77 -3.14 -5.89
CA ARG A 8 -9.88 -2.43 -5.24
C ARG A 8 -11.09 -2.37 -6.13
N SER A 9 -10.87 -2.27 -7.43
CA SER A 9 -11.92 -2.25 -8.45
C SER A 9 -11.27 -2.53 -9.79
N ASP A 10 -12.05 -2.49 -10.86
CA ASP A 10 -11.51 -2.69 -12.20
C ASP A 10 -10.48 -1.62 -12.58
N THR A 11 -10.54 -0.46 -11.94
CA THR A 11 -9.72 0.68 -12.31
C THR A 11 -8.82 1.19 -11.19
N GLU A 12 -8.82 0.52 -10.03
CA GLU A 12 -7.97 0.94 -8.89
C GLU A 12 -7.29 -0.23 -8.23
N ARG A 13 -6.06 0.02 -7.79
CA ARG A 13 -5.26 -0.95 -7.03
C ARG A 13 -4.57 -0.27 -5.87
N LEU A 14 -4.40 -1.01 -4.79
CA LEU A 14 -3.56 -0.59 -3.68
C LEU A 14 -2.21 -1.23 -3.88
N ARG A 15 -1.17 -0.43 -4.10
CA ARG A 15 0.18 -0.94 -4.36
C ARG A 15 1.06 -0.77 -3.13
N VAL A 16 1.75 -1.84 -2.77
CA VAL A 16 2.72 -1.83 -1.68
C VAL A 16 4.11 -1.93 -2.30
N GLU A 17 4.96 -0.99 -1.96
CA GLU A 17 6.26 -0.86 -2.62
C GLU A 17 7.33 -0.43 -1.63
N CYS A 18 8.51 -1.05 -1.74
CA CYS A 18 9.69 -0.61 -0.99
C CYS A 18 10.44 0.36 -1.86
N SER A 19 10.70 1.55 -1.35
CA SER A 19 11.31 2.63 -2.11
C SER A 19 12.49 3.24 -1.36
N ASN A 20 13.29 3.98 -2.10
CA ASN A 20 14.44 4.69 -1.53
C ASN A 20 14.46 6.09 -2.12
N TYR A 21 14.64 7.10 -1.26
CA TYR A 21 14.74 8.47 -1.70
C TYR A 21 15.90 9.12 -0.96
N LYS A 22 16.92 9.54 -1.71
CA LYS A 22 18.11 10.19 -1.16
C LYS A 22 18.76 9.37 -0.05
N GLY A 23 18.87 8.06 -0.28
CA GLY A 23 19.53 7.16 0.65
C GLY A 23 18.67 6.68 1.80
N LYS A 24 17.39 7.06 1.84
CA LYS A 24 16.49 6.64 2.91
C LYS A 24 15.44 5.68 2.38
N ASP A 25 15.35 4.53 3.02
CA ASP A 25 14.35 3.52 2.67
C ASP A 25 13.02 3.84 3.30
N PHE A 26 11.95 3.50 2.61
CA PHE A 26 10.60 3.63 3.17
C PHE A 26 9.64 2.71 2.45
N LEU A 27 8.56 2.37 3.15
CA LEU A 27 7.45 1.65 2.55
C LEU A 27 6.47 2.67 1.98
N SER A 28 5.96 2.40 0.77
CA SER A 28 4.90 3.21 0.16
C SER A 28 3.68 2.33 -0.01
N VAL A 29 2.54 2.83 0.46
CA VAL A 29 1.24 2.19 0.26
C VAL A 29 0.37 3.24 -0.42
N ARG A 30 0.02 3.00 -1.69
CA ARG A 30 -0.60 4.04 -2.50
C ARG A 30 -1.62 3.47 -3.46
N ILE A 31 -2.68 4.24 -3.69
CA ILE A 31 -3.70 3.87 -4.66
C ILE A 31 -3.22 4.27 -6.04
N TYR A 32 -3.25 3.30 -6.96
CA TYR A 32 -2.98 3.52 -8.38
C TYR A 32 -4.28 3.38 -9.15
N TYR A 33 -4.41 4.13 -10.24
CA TYR A 33 -5.60 4.07 -11.08
C TYR A 33 -5.19 3.71 -12.51
N LEU A 34 -6.14 3.10 -13.22
CA LEU A 34 -5.93 2.75 -14.61
C LEU A 34 -6.25 3.96 -15.49
N ALA A 35 -5.24 4.45 -16.19
CA ALA A 35 -5.40 5.59 -17.09
C ALA A 35 -5.99 5.13 -18.43
N ASP A 36 -6.46 6.11 -19.21
CA ASP A 36 -7.11 5.81 -20.50
C ASP A 36 -6.21 5.05 -21.46
N ASN A 37 -4.90 5.27 -21.37
CA ASN A 37 -3.95 4.57 -22.25
C ASN A 37 -3.55 3.19 -21.77
N GLY A 38 -4.20 2.67 -20.72
CA GLY A 38 -3.92 1.36 -20.18
C GLY A 38 -2.79 1.31 -19.17
N GLU A 39 -2.21 2.45 -18.82
CA GLU A 39 -1.14 2.50 -17.82
C GLU A 39 -1.70 2.72 -16.43
N TRP A 40 -1.07 2.08 -15.46
CA TRP A 40 -1.42 2.30 -14.04
C TRP A 40 -0.59 3.46 -13.52
N ARG A 41 -1.28 4.47 -12.97
CA ARG A 41 -0.64 5.69 -12.51
C ARG A 41 -0.92 5.95 -11.04
N PRO A 42 0.04 6.55 -10.31
CA PRO A 42 -0.17 6.82 -8.88
C PRO A 42 -1.14 7.97 -8.67
N THR A 43 -1.82 7.92 -7.53
CA THR A 43 -2.65 9.03 -7.07
C THR A 43 -1.95 9.68 -5.87
N LYS A 44 -2.54 10.76 -5.37
CA LYS A 44 -2.05 11.39 -4.14
C LYS A 44 -2.50 10.65 -2.88
N LYS A 45 -3.35 9.65 -3.04
CA LYS A 45 -3.88 8.88 -1.92
C LYS A 45 -2.89 7.78 -1.54
N GLY A 46 -2.08 8.05 -0.54
CA GLY A 46 -1.06 7.11 -0.11
C GLY A 46 -0.40 7.56 1.17
N ILE A 47 0.34 6.64 1.76
CA ILE A 47 1.12 6.89 2.96
C ILE A 47 2.50 6.30 2.79
N THR A 48 3.44 6.76 3.60
CA THR A 48 4.76 6.15 3.68
C THR A 48 5.02 5.75 5.12
N VAL A 49 5.79 4.67 5.30
CA VAL A 49 6.14 4.16 6.62
C VAL A 49 7.63 3.91 6.63
N LYS A 50 8.30 4.39 7.68
CA LYS A 50 9.74 4.17 7.83
C LYS A 50 10.02 2.74 8.26
N PRO A 51 11.17 2.17 7.86
CA PRO A 51 11.49 0.80 8.23
C PRO A 51 11.44 0.54 9.73
N GLU A 52 11.90 1.50 10.54
CA GLU A 52 11.91 1.33 11.99
C GLU A 52 10.51 1.35 12.61
N LYS A 53 9.50 1.72 11.84
CA LYS A 53 8.10 1.71 12.29
C LYS A 53 7.30 0.54 11.72
N MET A 54 7.94 -0.30 10.91
CA MET A 54 7.23 -1.39 10.22
C MET A 54 6.63 -2.40 11.18
N ASP A 55 7.38 -2.81 12.22
CA ASP A 55 6.86 -3.78 13.17
C ASP A 55 5.62 -3.25 13.88
N GLU A 56 5.65 -2.00 14.26
CA GLU A 56 4.51 -1.35 14.91
C GLU A 56 3.32 -1.28 13.97
N PHE A 57 3.58 -0.93 12.71
CA PHE A 57 2.54 -0.83 11.69
C PHE A 57 1.88 -2.19 11.44
N ILE A 58 2.70 -3.23 11.29
CA ILE A 58 2.20 -4.59 11.08
C ILE A 58 1.35 -5.04 12.26
N ASP A 59 1.80 -4.75 13.47
CA ASP A 59 1.09 -5.12 14.68
C ASP A 59 -0.29 -4.46 14.72
N LEU A 60 -0.36 -3.17 14.40
CA LEU A 60 -1.63 -2.46 14.37
C LEU A 60 -2.56 -3.00 13.30
N LEU A 61 -2.02 -3.37 12.13
CA LEU A 61 -2.82 -3.96 11.07
C LEU A 61 -3.40 -5.31 11.51
N SER A 62 -2.59 -6.11 12.21
CA SER A 62 -3.04 -7.39 12.72
C SER A 62 -4.17 -7.22 13.73
N GLN A 63 -4.04 -6.22 14.62
CA GLN A 63 -5.09 -5.92 15.59
C GLN A 63 -6.35 -5.45 14.89
N ALA A 64 -6.22 -4.60 13.88
CA ALA A 64 -7.36 -4.09 13.13
C ALA A 64 -8.11 -5.23 12.45
N LYS A 65 -7.37 -6.21 11.91
CA LYS A 65 -7.97 -7.35 11.25
C LYS A 65 -8.91 -8.11 12.18
N GLU A 66 -8.53 -8.21 13.46
CA GLU A 66 -9.34 -8.92 14.45
C GLU A 66 -10.58 -8.15 14.85
N LYS A 67 -10.64 -6.84 14.56
CA LYS A 67 -11.79 -6.01 14.91
C LYS A 67 -12.93 -6.11 13.90
N PHE A 68 -12.63 -6.60 12.69
CA PHE A 68 -13.67 -6.75 11.67
C PHE A 68 -14.44 -8.05 11.89
N PRO A 69 -15.75 -8.03 11.61
CA PRO A 69 -16.51 -9.28 11.71
C PRO A 69 -16.03 -10.28 10.68
N THR A 70 -16.03 -11.55 11.08
CA THR A 70 -15.68 -12.64 10.18
C THR A 70 -16.88 -13.00 9.34
N GLU A 71 -16.70 -13.12 8.04
CA GLU A 71 -17.74 -13.57 7.12
C GLU A 71 -17.47 -15.00 6.72
N GLU A 72 -18.53 -15.80 6.75
CA GLU A 72 -18.44 -17.21 6.40
C GLU A 72 -19.16 -17.51 5.10
#